data_9e12ec5abccbe5f4a191f6a833254c20
#
_entry.id   9e12ec5abccbe5f4a191f6a833254c20
#
_cell.length_a   1.000
_cell.length_b   1.000
_cell.length_c   1.000
_cell.angle_alpha   90.00
_cell.angle_beta   90.00
_cell.angle_gamma   90.00
#
_symmetry.space_group_name_H-M   'P 1'
#
loop_
_entity.id
_entity.type
_entity.pdbx_description
1 polymer ?
#
loop_
_entity_poly.entity_id
_entity_poly.type
_entity_poly.pdbx_seq_one_letter_code
_entity_poly.pdbx_strand_id
1 'polypeptide(L)'
;MAIGRDAATTRRAFLRAAALVGGTLAVARTTDAAGATAGATGPALLGRARRTSVLKTIVVSCQENHSFDHFVGSDARLPAGYGIPRGWQNSGVRPFHFSNRTGDGVDPNHDWVSTHRAVAGGTMRGFVANGNGRDAMGYYTAADLPYYYSLLPHATLCAEYFCGVLTETLPNRMVLYAGTSGGITDDVAPANGSLTWPCITHLLHDAGVTYANYNVHAPANYSYLCLWKGNHNDPRLNRTTARFFADCRAGTLPNVVWIERPSPFDEHPPASIRIGEALSAQLFAAIQGGPQWARGEVAILHTYDEGGGYFDHRPPRAIDAFGSGVRVPMLVLSPHARHGHVDTTYSDHGSVLKLIEHVFGLPTLASVNHAFDRSTPRSAGQGRGAAFPPRDGSAKISDLTQCFSVAV
;
A
#
# COMPACT_ATOMS: atom_id res chain seq x y z
N MET A 1 -10.64 -17.26 27.87
CA MET A 1 -10.93 -17.87 26.57
C MET A 1 -11.06 -16.72 25.56
N ALA A 2 -9.99 -16.32 24.94
CA ALA A 2 -9.98 -15.28 23.93
C ALA A 2 -10.08 -15.97 22.56
N ILE A 3 -11.16 -15.69 21.85
CA ILE A 3 -11.35 -16.16 20.48
C ILE A 3 -10.49 -15.24 19.62
N GLY A 4 -9.31 -15.71 19.21
CA GLY A 4 -8.55 -15.07 18.16
C GLY A 4 -9.39 -15.07 16.87
N ARG A 5 -9.78 -13.90 16.42
CA ARG A 5 -10.42 -13.74 15.11
C ARG A 5 -9.32 -13.79 14.06
N ASP A 6 -9.35 -14.83 13.27
CA ASP A 6 -8.46 -15.09 12.15
C ASP A 6 -8.63 -13.97 11.10
N ALA A 7 -7.56 -13.27 10.74
CA ALA A 7 -7.57 -12.24 9.69
C ALA A 7 -8.06 -12.79 8.34
N ALA A 8 -7.80 -14.08 8.08
CA ALA A 8 -8.37 -14.79 6.94
C ALA A 8 -9.90 -14.83 6.99
N THR A 9 -10.49 -14.82 8.20
CA THR A 9 -11.93 -14.80 8.41
C THR A 9 -12.50 -13.42 8.09
N THR A 10 -11.79 -12.34 8.41
CA THR A 10 -12.21 -10.96 8.13
C THR A 10 -12.23 -10.69 6.63
N ARG A 11 -11.20 -11.14 5.91
CA ARG A 11 -11.12 -11.03 4.43
C ARG A 11 -12.17 -11.91 3.72
N ARG A 12 -12.47 -13.11 4.26
CA ARG A 12 -13.58 -13.94 3.78
C ARG A 12 -14.95 -13.30 4.03
N ALA A 13 -15.11 -12.55 5.11
CA ALA A 13 -16.33 -11.78 5.38
C ALA A 13 -16.49 -10.62 4.37
N PHE A 14 -15.42 -9.92 4.01
CA PHE A 14 -15.40 -8.90 2.97
C PHE A 14 -15.85 -9.47 1.61
N LEU A 15 -15.33 -10.62 1.21
CA LEU A 15 -15.70 -11.28 -0.05
C LEU A 15 -17.14 -11.82 -0.06
N ARG A 16 -17.68 -12.26 1.08
CA ARG A 16 -19.08 -12.70 1.19
C ARG A 16 -20.07 -11.54 1.12
N ALA A 17 -19.76 -10.38 1.67
CA ALA A 17 -20.61 -9.20 1.54
C ALA A 17 -20.69 -8.71 0.09
N ALA A 18 -19.62 -8.82 -0.68
CA ALA A 18 -19.61 -8.48 -2.11
C ALA A 18 -20.41 -9.46 -2.98
N ALA A 19 -20.54 -10.73 -2.56
CA ALA A 19 -21.24 -11.76 -3.34
C ALA A 19 -22.77 -11.80 -3.13
N LEU A 20 -23.31 -11.19 -2.07
CA LEU A 20 -24.73 -11.25 -1.72
C LEU A 20 -25.61 -10.17 -2.37
N VAL A 21 -25.05 -9.23 -3.15
CA VAL A 21 -25.81 -8.16 -3.85
C VAL A 21 -26.06 -8.48 -5.32
N GLY A 22 -25.75 -9.66 -5.80
CA GLY A 22 -25.95 -10.11 -7.18
C GLY A 22 -27.28 -10.83 -7.46
N GLY A 23 -28.41 -10.24 -7.13
CA GLY A 23 -29.75 -10.81 -7.36
C GLY A 23 -30.65 -9.89 -8.19
N THR A 24 -30.83 -10.25 -9.44
CA THR A 24 -31.92 -9.93 -10.40
C THR A 24 -32.46 -8.50 -10.48
N LEU A 25 -32.24 -7.83 -11.62
CA LEU A 25 -33.10 -6.77 -12.12
C LEU A 25 -33.40 -6.96 -13.62
N ALA A 26 -34.68 -7.02 -13.91
CA ALA A 26 -35.26 -7.14 -15.23
C ALA A 26 -35.14 -5.84 -16.02
N VAL A 27 -35.01 -6.00 -17.32
CA VAL A 27 -34.95 -4.97 -18.37
C VAL A 27 -36.26 -4.22 -18.47
N ALA A 28 -36.21 -2.88 -18.40
CA ALA A 28 -37.22 -2.01 -19.01
C ALA A 28 -36.50 -0.95 -19.86
N ARG A 29 -36.75 -1.02 -21.17
CA ARG A 29 -36.40 0.04 -22.14
C ARG A 29 -37.48 1.12 -22.09
N THR A 30 -37.07 2.38 -21.99
CA THR A 30 -37.85 3.51 -22.52
C THR A 30 -36.92 4.53 -23.15
N THR A 31 -37.35 5.01 -24.28
CA THR A 31 -36.71 5.94 -25.22
C THR A 31 -37.01 7.39 -24.88
N ASP A 32 -36.07 8.25 -25.33
CA ASP A 32 -36.20 9.66 -25.75
C ASP A 32 -36.48 10.79 -24.73
N ALA A 33 -35.60 11.75 -24.66
CA ALA A 33 -35.72 13.05 -25.34
C ALA A 33 -34.59 14.02 -24.97
N ALA A 34 -34.14 14.72 -25.98
CA ALA A 34 -33.14 15.79 -25.91
C ALA A 34 -33.59 17.00 -25.10
N GLY A 35 -32.71 17.56 -24.32
CA GLY A 35 -32.83 18.85 -23.67
C GLY A 35 -31.48 19.47 -23.40
N ALA A 36 -31.04 20.34 -24.31
CA ALA A 36 -29.86 21.17 -24.11
C ALA A 36 -30.16 22.28 -23.09
N THR A 37 -29.39 22.42 -22.04
CA THR A 37 -29.30 23.65 -21.26
C THR A 37 -27.87 23.90 -20.83
N ALA A 38 -27.51 25.13 -21.11
CA ALA A 38 -26.35 25.96 -20.87
C ALA A 38 -25.37 25.60 -19.73
N GLY A 39 -24.12 25.83 -20.07
CA GLY A 39 -22.92 25.75 -19.28
C GLY A 39 -22.92 26.45 -17.95
N ALA A 40 -22.33 25.74 -16.99
CA ALA A 40 -21.64 26.35 -15.88
C ALA A 40 -20.13 26.16 -16.13
N THR A 41 -19.48 27.23 -16.53
CA THR A 41 -18.02 27.33 -16.60
C THR A 41 -17.48 27.31 -15.17
N GLY A 42 -17.08 26.14 -14.69
CA GLY A 42 -16.23 26.03 -13.52
C GLY A 42 -14.88 26.71 -13.80
N PRO A 43 -14.18 27.23 -12.78
CA PRO A 43 -12.92 27.91 -12.97
C PRO A 43 -11.93 26.96 -13.65
N ALA A 44 -11.44 27.37 -14.82
CA ALA A 44 -10.39 26.68 -15.51
C ALA A 44 -9.16 26.57 -14.58
N LEU A 45 -8.81 25.36 -14.18
CA LEU A 45 -7.55 25.06 -13.51
C LEU A 45 -6.45 25.49 -14.47
N LEU A 46 -5.82 26.63 -14.14
CA LEU A 46 -4.68 27.18 -14.88
C LEU A 46 -3.66 26.07 -15.11
N GLY A 47 -3.43 25.76 -16.36
CA GLY A 47 -2.53 24.72 -16.81
C GLY A 47 -1.12 24.93 -16.24
N ARG A 48 -0.78 24.17 -15.21
CA ARG A 48 0.60 23.94 -14.85
C ARG A 48 1.22 23.22 -16.03
N ALA A 49 2.26 23.82 -16.64
CA ALA A 49 2.99 23.20 -17.73
C ALA A 49 3.28 21.74 -17.35
N ARG A 50 2.77 20.77 -18.13
CA ARG A 50 3.03 19.34 -17.92
C ARG A 50 4.55 19.18 -17.89
N ARG A 51 5.10 18.91 -16.70
CA ARG A 51 6.50 18.50 -16.61
C ARG A 51 6.63 17.24 -17.45
N THR A 52 7.60 17.21 -18.33
CA THR A 52 7.90 16.03 -19.16
C THR A 52 8.67 15.03 -18.32
N SER A 53 7.99 14.39 -17.37
CA SER A 53 8.59 13.27 -16.61
C SER A 53 9.01 12.16 -17.57
N VAL A 54 10.15 11.54 -17.32
CA VAL A 54 10.59 10.33 -18.03
C VAL A 54 9.66 9.16 -17.68
N LEU A 55 9.12 9.14 -16.46
CA LEU A 55 8.16 8.12 -16.05
C LEU A 55 6.79 8.37 -16.67
N LYS A 56 6.22 7.31 -17.24
CA LYS A 56 4.87 7.29 -17.82
C LYS A 56 3.96 6.29 -17.11
N THR A 57 4.55 5.36 -16.37
CA THR A 57 3.83 4.31 -15.63
C THR A 57 4.43 4.14 -14.24
N ILE A 58 3.59 4.26 -13.22
CA ILE A 58 3.91 3.93 -11.83
C ILE A 58 3.11 2.68 -11.46
N VAL A 59 3.79 1.62 -11.06
CA VAL A 59 3.18 0.37 -10.58
C VAL A 59 3.35 0.29 -9.08
N VAL A 60 2.25 0.21 -8.35
CA VAL A 60 2.21 0.01 -6.90
C VAL A 60 1.88 -1.45 -6.62
N SER A 61 2.83 -2.16 -6.02
CA SER A 61 2.72 -3.55 -5.61
C SER A 61 2.82 -3.61 -4.09
N CYS A 62 1.68 -3.65 -3.42
CA CYS A 62 1.61 -3.68 -1.97
C CYS A 62 1.25 -5.09 -1.49
N GLN A 63 2.12 -5.70 -0.69
CA GLN A 63 1.94 -6.99 -0.02
C GLN A 63 1.42 -6.79 1.40
N GLU A 64 1.34 -7.84 2.20
CA GLU A 64 0.76 -7.82 3.54
C GLU A 64 1.74 -8.27 4.63
N ASN A 65 1.78 -7.48 5.72
CA ASN A 65 2.17 -7.90 7.06
C ASN A 65 3.66 -8.21 7.30
N HIS A 66 4.58 -7.39 6.77
CA HIS A 66 6.00 -7.56 7.10
C HIS A 66 6.70 -6.25 7.45
N SER A 67 7.29 -6.17 8.65
CA SER A 67 8.11 -5.02 9.05
C SER A 67 9.46 -4.99 8.31
N PHE A 68 10.11 -3.85 8.31
CA PHE A 68 11.41 -3.68 7.65
C PHE A 68 12.49 -4.56 8.28
N ASP A 69 12.60 -4.58 9.62
CA ASP A 69 13.61 -5.41 10.28
C ASP A 69 13.39 -6.90 10.06
N HIS A 70 12.12 -7.33 10.07
CA HIS A 70 11.76 -8.71 9.77
C HIS A 70 12.16 -9.11 8.35
N PHE A 71 12.01 -8.21 7.38
CA PHE A 71 12.22 -8.51 5.96
C PHE A 71 13.68 -8.31 5.52
N VAL A 72 14.29 -7.15 5.76
CA VAL A 72 15.64 -6.79 5.28
C VAL A 72 16.56 -6.26 6.37
N GLY A 73 16.14 -6.23 7.63
CA GLY A 73 16.92 -5.64 8.72
C GLY A 73 18.30 -6.29 8.98
N SER A 74 18.52 -7.49 8.45
CA SER A 74 19.81 -8.22 8.52
C SER A 74 20.76 -7.90 7.36
N ASP A 75 20.36 -7.07 6.38
CA ASP A 75 21.18 -6.79 5.19
C ASP A 75 22.41 -5.95 5.53
N ALA A 76 23.59 -6.46 5.17
CA ALA A 76 24.87 -5.81 5.44
C ALA A 76 25.07 -4.48 4.67
N ARG A 77 24.27 -4.17 3.66
CA ARG A 77 24.31 -2.90 2.91
C ARG A 77 23.66 -1.75 3.65
N LEU A 78 22.86 -2.03 4.67
CA LEU A 78 22.19 -0.99 5.44
C LEU A 78 23.20 -0.10 6.16
N PRO A 79 23.05 1.23 6.09
CA PRO A 79 23.89 2.14 6.86
C PRO A 79 23.75 1.90 8.37
N ALA A 80 24.74 2.32 9.13
CA ALA A 80 24.72 2.20 10.59
C ALA A 80 23.45 2.83 11.18
N GLY A 81 22.76 2.06 12.03
CA GLY A 81 21.53 2.48 12.68
C GLY A 81 20.24 2.21 11.90
N TYR A 82 20.30 1.63 10.68
CA TYR A 82 19.13 1.28 9.88
C TYR A 82 18.81 -0.22 9.87
N GLY A 83 19.79 -1.08 10.08
CA GLY A 83 19.60 -2.52 10.29
C GLY A 83 19.40 -2.87 11.77
N ILE A 84 19.11 -4.14 12.04
CA ILE A 84 18.89 -4.66 13.40
C ILE A 84 20.07 -4.31 14.30
N PRO A 85 19.87 -3.56 15.40
CA PRO A 85 20.98 -3.14 16.24
C PRO A 85 21.63 -4.32 16.98
N ARG A 86 22.94 -4.33 17.01
CA ARG A 86 23.68 -5.37 17.75
C ARG A 86 23.30 -5.36 19.22
N GLY A 87 22.90 -6.52 19.75
CA GLY A 87 22.52 -6.68 21.16
C GLY A 87 21.12 -6.16 21.50
N TRP A 88 20.37 -5.65 20.53
CA TRP A 88 18.97 -5.25 20.77
C TRP A 88 18.12 -6.46 21.18
N GLN A 89 17.17 -6.22 22.07
CA GLN A 89 16.28 -7.27 22.59
C GLN A 89 14.95 -6.67 23.03
N ASN A 90 13.92 -7.51 23.03
CA ASN A 90 12.58 -7.18 23.48
C ASN A 90 12.15 -8.23 24.50
N SER A 91 11.84 -7.82 25.75
CA SER A 91 11.50 -8.73 26.86
C SER A 91 12.47 -9.91 27.02
N GLY A 92 13.78 -9.67 26.87
CA GLY A 92 14.81 -10.71 26.95
C GLY A 92 15.01 -11.56 25.69
N VAL A 93 14.16 -11.40 24.67
CA VAL A 93 14.28 -12.12 23.39
C VAL A 93 15.07 -11.26 22.42
N ARG A 94 16.14 -11.82 21.86
CA ARG A 94 16.91 -11.20 20.76
C ARG A 94 16.29 -11.54 19.42
N PRO A 95 16.43 -10.68 18.38
CA PRO A 95 16.13 -11.06 17.01
C PRO A 95 16.88 -12.33 16.62
N PHE A 96 16.20 -13.24 15.93
CA PHE A 96 16.77 -14.50 15.50
C PHE A 96 16.38 -14.78 14.05
N HIS A 97 17.21 -15.58 13.37
CA HIS A 97 16.94 -15.99 12.01
C HIS A 97 15.67 -16.85 11.95
N PHE A 98 14.70 -16.36 11.22
CA PHE A 98 13.37 -16.94 11.06
C PHE A 98 13.26 -17.41 9.60
N SER A 99 13.68 -18.65 9.34
CA SER A 99 13.70 -19.13 7.96
C SER A 99 12.31 -19.09 7.35
N ASN A 100 12.22 -18.94 6.02
CA ASN A 100 10.96 -18.96 5.28
C ASN A 100 10.15 -20.26 5.42
N ARG A 101 10.72 -21.29 6.06
CA ARG A 101 10.01 -22.52 6.44
C ARG A 101 9.48 -22.49 7.87
N THR A 102 10.22 -21.87 8.78
CA THR A 102 9.83 -21.75 10.19
C THR A 102 8.88 -20.58 10.44
N GLY A 103 8.83 -19.62 9.50
CA GLY A 103 7.89 -18.51 9.50
C GLY A 103 6.46 -18.89 9.10
N ASP A 104 6.33 -19.96 8.32
CA ASP A 104 5.02 -20.43 7.92
C ASP A 104 4.19 -20.83 9.15
N GLY A 105 2.97 -20.30 9.24
CA GLY A 105 2.05 -20.58 10.35
C GLY A 105 2.12 -19.61 11.53
N VAL A 106 3.02 -18.62 11.50
CA VAL A 106 3.10 -17.55 12.52
C VAL A 106 2.36 -16.33 12.02
N ASP A 107 1.41 -15.82 12.81
CA ASP A 107 0.63 -14.62 12.51
C ASP A 107 0.52 -13.78 13.79
N PRO A 108 1.46 -12.86 14.05
CA PRO A 108 1.45 -12.05 15.25
C PRO A 108 0.27 -11.07 15.28
N ASN A 109 -0.21 -10.73 16.49
CA ASN A 109 -1.28 -9.75 16.66
C ASN A 109 -0.84 -8.36 16.20
N HIS A 110 -1.63 -7.72 15.32
CA HIS A 110 -1.30 -6.44 14.70
C HIS A 110 -2.49 -5.46 14.60
N ASP A 111 -3.58 -5.74 15.35
CA ASP A 111 -4.68 -4.78 15.49
C ASP A 111 -4.23 -3.47 16.17
N TRP A 112 -5.10 -2.48 16.22
CA TRP A 112 -4.85 -1.18 16.83
C TRP A 112 -4.24 -1.28 18.23
N VAL A 113 -4.83 -2.05 19.11
CA VAL A 113 -4.38 -2.18 20.50
C VAL A 113 -3.03 -2.89 20.56
N SER A 114 -2.89 -3.95 19.79
CA SER A 114 -1.69 -4.78 19.74
C SER A 114 -0.49 -4.01 19.19
N THR A 115 -0.67 -3.27 18.08
CA THR A 115 0.41 -2.50 17.47
C THR A 115 0.86 -1.34 18.36
N HIS A 116 -0.08 -0.64 19.03
CA HIS A 116 0.28 0.39 20.01
C HIS A 116 1.04 -0.16 21.21
N ARG A 117 0.66 -1.34 21.71
CA ARG A 117 1.41 -2.03 22.76
C ARG A 117 2.79 -2.46 22.31
N ALA A 118 2.92 -2.96 21.07
CA ALA A 118 4.19 -3.39 20.50
C ALA A 118 5.17 -2.22 20.36
N VAL A 119 4.70 -1.08 19.85
CA VAL A 119 5.48 0.16 19.72
C VAL A 119 5.79 0.80 21.07
N ALA A 120 4.92 0.61 22.08
CA ALA A 120 5.14 1.01 23.46
C ALA A 120 5.60 2.48 23.60
N GLY A 121 4.86 3.43 23.01
CA GLY A 121 5.16 4.85 23.05
C GLY A 121 6.46 5.24 22.33
N GLY A 122 6.90 4.46 21.36
CA GLY A 122 8.13 4.68 20.58
C GLY A 122 9.37 3.99 21.13
N THR A 123 9.27 3.26 22.24
CA THR A 123 10.41 2.48 22.77
C THR A 123 10.67 1.21 21.95
N MET A 124 9.74 0.78 21.13
CA MET A 124 9.78 -0.42 20.31
C MET A 124 10.05 -1.72 21.10
N ARG A 125 9.57 -1.80 22.35
CA ARG A 125 9.89 -2.89 23.28
C ARG A 125 8.70 -3.73 23.74
N GLY A 126 7.56 -3.64 23.04
CA GLY A 126 6.35 -4.36 23.39
C GLY A 126 6.04 -5.57 22.51
N PHE A 127 6.80 -5.84 21.44
CA PHE A 127 6.46 -6.88 20.46
C PHE A 127 6.27 -8.28 21.07
N VAL A 128 7.20 -8.72 21.93
CA VAL A 128 7.13 -10.02 22.61
C VAL A 128 6.00 -10.03 23.63
N ALA A 129 5.88 -8.98 24.44
CA ALA A 129 4.91 -8.90 25.54
C ALA A 129 3.46 -8.72 25.06
N ASN A 130 3.25 -8.35 23.83
CA ASN A 130 1.92 -8.15 23.23
C ASN A 130 1.14 -9.46 22.95
N GLY A 131 1.61 -10.59 23.44
CA GLY A 131 1.01 -11.90 23.19
C GLY A 131 1.57 -12.63 21.97
N ASN A 132 2.48 -12.01 21.22
CA ASN A 132 3.10 -12.57 20.03
C ASN A 132 4.27 -13.51 20.37
N GLY A 133 4.75 -13.46 21.61
CA GLY A 133 5.83 -14.30 22.08
C GLY A 133 7.14 -14.04 21.31
N ARG A 134 7.99 -15.06 21.26
CA ARG A 134 9.29 -15.02 20.61
C ARG A 134 9.19 -14.78 19.11
N ASP A 135 8.15 -15.29 18.45
CA ASP A 135 8.08 -15.36 16.99
C ASP A 135 7.96 -13.98 16.33
N ALA A 136 7.42 -12.99 17.05
CA ALA A 136 7.48 -11.59 16.60
C ALA A 136 8.90 -11.05 16.37
N MET A 137 9.95 -11.72 16.89
CA MET A 137 11.35 -11.30 16.82
C MET A 137 12.13 -12.02 15.71
N GLY A 138 11.45 -12.78 14.86
CA GLY A 138 12.06 -13.44 13.72
C GLY A 138 12.46 -12.47 12.61
N TYR A 139 13.55 -12.75 11.86
CA TYR A 139 13.91 -12.01 10.65
C TYR A 139 14.35 -12.97 9.54
N TYR A 140 14.14 -12.55 8.30
CA TYR A 140 14.59 -13.24 7.10
C TYR A 140 15.98 -12.74 6.64
N THR A 141 16.59 -13.54 5.77
CA THR A 141 17.87 -13.26 5.12
C THR A 141 17.77 -13.50 3.61
N ALA A 142 18.85 -13.21 2.88
CA ALA A 142 18.93 -13.49 1.45
C ALA A 142 18.71 -14.98 1.10
N ALA A 143 18.99 -15.91 2.03
CA ALA A 143 18.75 -17.33 1.82
C ALA A 143 17.25 -17.70 1.85
N ASP A 144 16.45 -16.90 2.53
CA ASP A 144 15.00 -17.11 2.67
C ASP A 144 14.21 -16.40 1.58
N LEU A 145 14.68 -15.20 1.18
CA LEU A 145 14.04 -14.30 0.22
C LEU A 145 14.99 -14.01 -0.97
N PRO A 146 15.43 -15.04 -1.71
CA PRO A 146 16.49 -14.88 -2.71
C PRO A 146 16.12 -13.93 -3.85
N TYR A 147 14.85 -13.92 -4.27
CA TYR A 147 14.41 -13.03 -5.33
C TYR A 147 14.39 -11.57 -4.88
N TYR A 148 13.77 -11.26 -3.75
CA TYR A 148 13.71 -9.90 -3.26
C TYR A 148 15.11 -9.32 -2.97
N TYR A 149 15.99 -10.13 -2.37
CA TYR A 149 17.37 -9.71 -2.14
C TYR A 149 18.16 -9.54 -3.46
N SER A 150 17.82 -10.29 -4.51
CA SER A 150 18.43 -10.10 -5.84
C SER A 150 18.04 -8.76 -6.49
N LEU A 151 16.92 -8.16 -6.09
CA LEU A 151 16.49 -6.86 -6.59
C LEU A 151 17.27 -5.69 -5.97
N LEU A 152 17.77 -5.83 -4.74
CA LEU A 152 18.38 -4.76 -3.97
C LEU A 152 19.58 -4.06 -4.68
N PRO A 153 20.46 -4.75 -5.42
CA PRO A 153 21.51 -4.10 -6.22
C PRO A 153 20.97 -3.26 -7.38
N HIS A 154 19.72 -3.48 -7.80
CA HIS A 154 19.07 -2.86 -8.96
C HIS A 154 17.94 -1.90 -8.56
N ALA A 155 17.74 -1.68 -7.27
CA ALA A 155 16.68 -0.85 -6.70
C ALA A 155 17.26 0.25 -5.82
N THR A 156 16.41 1.24 -5.47
CA THR A 156 16.60 2.03 -4.25
C THR A 156 15.79 1.36 -3.14
N LEU A 157 16.44 1.05 -2.02
CA LEU A 157 15.79 0.59 -0.78
C LEU A 157 15.55 1.80 0.13
N CYS A 158 14.29 2.10 0.45
CA CYS A 158 13.96 3.18 1.38
C CYS A 158 14.02 2.65 2.82
N ALA A 159 15.08 3.02 3.56
CA ALA A 159 15.31 2.54 4.93
C ALA A 159 14.56 3.33 6.01
N GLU A 160 13.85 4.40 5.65
CA GLU A 160 12.98 5.21 6.50
C GLU A 160 11.57 5.31 5.90
N TYR A 161 11.04 4.20 5.38
CA TYR A 161 9.67 4.12 4.88
C TYR A 161 8.76 3.44 5.91
N PHE A 162 7.64 4.09 6.23
CA PHE A 162 6.70 3.66 7.27
C PHE A 162 5.31 3.43 6.70
N CYS A 163 4.57 2.50 7.26
CA CYS A 163 3.16 2.39 6.94
C CYS A 163 2.34 3.56 7.51
N GLY A 164 1.07 3.65 7.15
CA GLY A 164 0.28 4.85 7.38
C GLY A 164 -0.17 5.04 8.82
N VAL A 165 -0.57 3.95 9.50
CA VAL A 165 -1.21 3.99 10.83
C VAL A 165 -0.73 2.80 11.66
N LEU A 166 -0.66 2.94 12.98
CA LEU A 166 -0.34 1.86 13.92
C LEU A 166 -1.53 0.91 14.10
N THR A 167 -1.85 0.15 13.05
CA THR A 167 -2.96 -0.81 13.04
C THR A 167 -2.83 -1.75 11.83
N GLU A 168 -3.86 -2.52 11.59
CA GLU A 168 -4.00 -3.55 10.57
C GLU A 168 -4.21 -3.01 9.14
N THR A 169 -4.49 -3.89 8.20
CA THR A 169 -4.46 -3.72 6.73
C THR A 169 -5.30 -2.56 6.21
N LEU A 170 -6.62 -2.55 6.48
CA LEU A 170 -7.55 -1.63 5.80
C LEU A 170 -7.19 -0.15 6.01
N PRO A 171 -6.94 0.35 7.23
CA PRO A 171 -6.58 1.75 7.42
C PRO A 171 -5.27 2.13 6.71
N ASN A 172 -4.29 1.21 6.67
CA ASN A 172 -3.02 1.41 5.98
C ASN A 172 -3.19 1.47 4.46
N ARG A 173 -4.01 0.59 3.88
CA ARG A 173 -4.40 0.65 2.46
C ARG A 173 -5.17 1.93 2.13
N MET A 174 -6.01 2.41 3.05
CA MET A 174 -6.70 3.69 2.85
C MET A 174 -5.73 4.87 2.80
N VAL A 175 -4.70 4.91 3.66
CA VAL A 175 -3.64 5.94 3.57
C VAL A 175 -2.89 5.83 2.25
N LEU A 176 -2.61 4.64 1.76
CA LEU A 176 -1.94 4.42 0.46
C LEU A 176 -2.75 4.96 -0.73
N TYR A 177 -4.09 4.97 -0.64
CA TYR A 177 -4.98 5.37 -1.74
C TYR A 177 -5.58 6.76 -1.59
N ALA A 178 -5.71 7.27 -0.37
CA ALA A 178 -6.40 8.52 -0.08
C ALA A 178 -5.63 9.47 0.85
N GLY A 179 -4.42 9.11 1.27
CA GLY A 179 -3.61 9.89 2.21
C GLY A 179 -4.16 9.90 3.65
N THR A 180 -5.27 9.22 3.90
CA THR A 180 -5.95 9.17 5.19
C THR A 180 -6.84 7.94 5.32
N SER A 181 -6.97 7.40 6.54
CA SER A 181 -7.96 6.37 6.84
C SER A 181 -9.36 6.93 7.14
N GLY A 182 -9.53 8.26 7.13
CA GLY A 182 -10.81 8.89 7.50
C GLY A 182 -11.24 8.63 8.94
N GLY A 183 -10.31 8.22 9.81
CA GLY A 183 -10.58 7.86 11.20
C GLY A 183 -10.93 6.39 11.42
N ILE A 184 -10.87 5.55 10.40
CA ILE A 184 -11.01 4.09 10.52
C ILE A 184 -9.68 3.53 11.04
N THR A 185 -9.76 2.61 12.01
CA THR A 185 -8.59 2.06 12.71
C THR A 185 -8.66 0.54 12.90
N ASP A 186 -9.60 -0.12 12.23
CA ASP A 186 -9.74 -1.57 12.22
C ASP A 186 -10.10 -2.09 10.81
N ASP A 187 -10.11 -3.41 10.64
CA ASP A 187 -10.39 -4.07 9.37
C ASP A 187 -11.89 -4.27 9.07
N VAL A 188 -12.76 -3.55 9.79
CA VAL A 188 -14.19 -3.57 9.46
C VAL A 188 -14.43 -2.74 8.20
N ALA A 189 -14.43 -3.41 7.06
CA ALA A 189 -14.56 -2.76 5.78
C ALA A 189 -15.93 -2.07 5.61
N PRO A 190 -15.96 -0.78 5.22
CA PRO A 190 -17.18 -0.13 4.75
C PRO A 190 -17.73 -0.84 3.50
N ALA A 191 -19.02 -0.63 3.21
CA ALA A 191 -19.59 -1.17 1.98
C ALA A 191 -18.89 -0.57 0.74
N ASN A 192 -18.75 -1.36 -0.31
CA ASN A 192 -18.21 -0.88 -1.58
C ASN A 192 -19.00 0.34 -2.09
N GLY A 193 -18.27 1.37 -2.53
CA GLY A 193 -18.86 2.63 -3.01
C GLY A 193 -19.42 3.55 -1.92
N SER A 194 -19.17 3.26 -0.64
CA SER A 194 -19.73 4.07 0.46
C SER A 194 -18.83 5.23 0.90
N LEU A 195 -17.52 5.19 0.62
CA LEU A 195 -16.58 6.25 0.98
C LEU A 195 -16.75 7.41 -0.01
N THR A 196 -16.94 8.64 0.49
CA THR A 196 -17.29 9.79 -0.34
C THR A 196 -16.22 10.86 -0.40
N TRP A 197 -15.19 10.83 0.48
CA TRP A 197 -14.02 11.69 0.29
C TRP A 197 -13.16 11.21 -0.87
N PRO A 198 -12.40 12.10 -1.54
CA PRO A 198 -11.62 11.74 -2.69
C PRO A 198 -10.47 10.78 -2.37
N CYS A 199 -10.20 9.87 -3.29
CA CYS A 199 -8.98 9.07 -3.35
C CYS A 199 -8.28 9.35 -4.69
N ILE A 200 -7.09 8.82 -4.86
CA ILE A 200 -6.23 9.12 -6.01
C ILE A 200 -6.88 8.82 -7.37
N THR A 201 -7.75 7.82 -7.47
CA THR A 201 -8.44 7.50 -8.74
C THR A 201 -9.34 8.63 -9.23
N HIS A 202 -9.90 9.44 -8.33
CA HIS A 202 -10.70 10.60 -8.70
C HIS A 202 -9.83 11.69 -9.36
N LEU A 203 -8.65 11.99 -8.77
CA LEU A 203 -7.71 12.96 -9.36
C LEU A 203 -7.19 12.49 -10.73
N LEU A 204 -6.86 11.20 -10.85
CA LEU A 204 -6.42 10.61 -12.11
C LEU A 204 -7.51 10.70 -13.18
N HIS A 205 -8.75 10.38 -12.82
CA HIS A 205 -9.90 10.44 -13.71
C HIS A 205 -10.12 11.88 -14.23
N ASP A 206 -10.16 12.85 -13.32
CA ASP A 206 -10.42 14.25 -13.64
C ASP A 206 -9.31 14.86 -14.52
N ALA A 207 -8.06 14.37 -14.35
CA ALA A 207 -6.91 14.79 -15.16
C ALA A 207 -6.75 14.01 -16.46
N GLY A 208 -7.61 13.02 -16.76
CA GLY A 208 -7.47 12.14 -17.92
C GLY A 208 -6.24 11.23 -17.88
N VAL A 209 -5.67 10.99 -16.69
CA VAL A 209 -4.55 10.06 -16.49
C VAL A 209 -5.10 8.64 -16.39
N THR A 210 -4.57 7.75 -17.20
CA THR A 210 -5.06 6.36 -17.25
C THR A 210 -4.62 5.57 -16.01
N TYR A 211 -5.52 4.72 -15.50
CA TYR A 211 -5.20 3.87 -14.35
C TYR A 211 -5.88 2.52 -14.43
N ALA A 212 -5.33 1.55 -13.73
CA ALA A 212 -5.96 0.25 -13.54
C ALA A 212 -5.53 -0.40 -12.21
N ASN A 213 -6.42 -1.24 -11.71
CA ASN A 213 -6.07 -2.28 -10.74
C ASN A 213 -6.18 -3.65 -11.40
N TYR A 214 -5.16 -4.48 -11.21
CA TYR A 214 -5.17 -5.87 -11.66
C TYR A 214 -5.40 -6.79 -10.45
N ASN A 215 -6.53 -7.47 -10.46
CA ASN A 215 -6.90 -8.49 -9.48
C ASN A 215 -6.20 -9.81 -9.86
N VAL A 216 -4.94 -9.97 -9.45
CA VAL A 216 -4.12 -11.13 -9.80
C VAL A 216 -4.54 -12.32 -8.96
N HIS A 217 -5.10 -13.35 -9.59
CA HIS A 217 -5.72 -14.50 -8.93
C HIS A 217 -6.87 -14.14 -7.97
N ALA A 218 -7.42 -12.93 -8.06
CA ALA A 218 -8.48 -12.43 -7.22
C ALA A 218 -9.79 -12.22 -8.01
N PRO A 219 -10.96 -12.26 -7.34
CA PRO A 219 -12.24 -11.95 -7.96
C PRO A 219 -12.40 -10.48 -8.30
N ALA A 220 -13.46 -10.13 -9.02
CA ALA A 220 -13.82 -8.73 -9.25
C ALA A 220 -14.16 -8.01 -7.93
N ASN A 221 -13.91 -6.71 -7.91
CA ASN A 221 -14.07 -5.82 -6.74
C ASN A 221 -13.25 -6.25 -5.50
N TYR A 222 -12.11 -6.91 -5.74
CA TYR A 222 -11.21 -7.34 -4.67
C TYR A 222 -10.38 -6.18 -4.10
N SER A 223 -10.07 -5.17 -4.89
CA SER A 223 -9.28 -4.02 -4.48
C SER A 223 -10.01 -3.17 -3.44
N TYR A 224 -9.30 -2.72 -2.42
CA TYR A 224 -9.80 -1.72 -1.46
C TYR A 224 -10.20 -0.39 -2.12
N LEU A 225 -9.69 -0.07 -3.31
CA LEU A 225 -10.15 1.08 -4.10
C LEU A 225 -11.65 1.04 -4.41
N CYS A 226 -12.26 -0.14 -4.42
CA CYS A 226 -13.70 -0.31 -4.64
C CYS A 226 -14.58 0.24 -3.50
N LEU A 227 -13.99 0.57 -2.35
CA LEU A 227 -14.72 1.18 -1.23
C LEU A 227 -15.20 2.61 -1.53
N TRP A 228 -14.50 3.32 -2.44
CA TRP A 228 -14.85 4.69 -2.79
C TRP A 228 -15.98 4.78 -3.80
N LYS A 229 -16.82 5.80 -3.63
CA LYS A 229 -17.92 6.12 -4.53
C LYS A 229 -17.40 6.34 -5.96
N GLY A 230 -18.06 5.70 -6.92
CA GLY A 230 -17.64 5.74 -8.33
C GLY A 230 -16.63 4.68 -8.74
N ASN A 231 -15.99 4.01 -7.79
CA ASN A 231 -15.00 2.96 -8.06
C ASN A 231 -15.58 1.54 -8.05
N HIS A 232 -16.68 1.34 -7.33
CA HIS A 232 -17.33 0.03 -7.29
C HIS A 232 -17.82 -0.37 -8.68
N ASN A 233 -17.49 -1.58 -9.10
CA ASN A 233 -17.74 -2.11 -10.46
C ASN A 233 -17.06 -1.35 -11.61
N ASP A 234 -16.10 -0.46 -11.32
CA ASP A 234 -15.29 0.16 -12.37
C ASP A 234 -14.45 -0.91 -13.09
N PRO A 235 -14.61 -1.11 -14.42
CA PRO A 235 -13.85 -2.12 -15.15
C PRO A 235 -12.34 -1.86 -15.16
N ARG A 236 -11.91 -0.61 -14.96
CA ARG A 236 -10.50 -0.26 -14.83
C ARG A 236 -9.88 -0.86 -13.55
N LEU A 237 -10.67 -0.99 -12.49
CA LEU A 237 -10.25 -1.55 -11.20
C LEU A 237 -10.48 -3.07 -11.10
N ASN A 238 -10.96 -3.69 -12.19
CA ASN A 238 -11.33 -5.09 -12.24
C ASN A 238 -10.61 -5.86 -13.37
N ARG A 239 -9.39 -5.47 -13.71
CA ARG A 239 -8.60 -6.19 -14.72
C ARG A 239 -8.08 -7.52 -14.18
N THR A 240 -8.03 -8.52 -15.05
CA THR A 240 -7.63 -9.88 -14.71
C THR A 240 -6.12 -10.09 -14.80
N THR A 241 -5.61 -11.21 -14.23
CA THR A 241 -4.24 -11.69 -14.40
C THR A 241 -3.83 -11.80 -15.87
N ALA A 242 -4.70 -12.40 -16.71
CA ALA A 242 -4.41 -12.54 -18.13
C ALA A 242 -4.26 -11.20 -18.85
N ARG A 243 -5.08 -10.23 -18.47
CA ARG A 243 -5.00 -8.86 -19.00
C ARG A 243 -3.71 -8.17 -18.56
N PHE A 244 -3.24 -8.36 -17.32
CA PHE A 244 -1.95 -7.84 -16.84
C PHE A 244 -0.80 -8.27 -17.74
N PHE A 245 -0.66 -9.58 -17.95
CA PHE A 245 0.41 -10.11 -18.81
C PHE A 245 0.28 -9.67 -20.27
N ALA A 246 -0.94 -9.52 -20.78
CA ALA A 246 -1.17 -8.99 -22.12
C ALA A 246 -0.72 -7.53 -22.24
N ASP A 247 -1.09 -6.68 -21.28
CA ASP A 247 -0.71 -5.27 -21.26
C ASP A 247 0.81 -5.08 -21.10
N CYS A 248 1.48 -5.91 -20.26
CA CYS A 248 2.94 -5.91 -20.16
C CYS A 248 3.61 -6.21 -21.50
N ARG A 249 3.20 -7.30 -22.19
CA ARG A 249 3.77 -7.69 -23.49
C ARG A 249 3.53 -6.66 -24.59
N ALA A 250 2.36 -6.05 -24.58
CA ALA A 250 1.97 -5.06 -25.59
C ALA A 250 2.57 -3.65 -25.31
N GLY A 251 3.11 -3.41 -24.12
CA GLY A 251 3.55 -2.09 -23.68
C GLY A 251 2.40 -1.10 -23.54
N THR A 252 1.27 -1.56 -23.00
CA THR A 252 0.02 -0.80 -22.82
C THR A 252 -0.45 -0.73 -21.37
N LEU A 253 0.48 -0.89 -20.42
CA LEU A 253 0.18 -0.63 -19.02
C LEU A 253 -0.29 0.82 -18.85
N PRO A 254 -1.35 1.07 -18.07
CA PRO A 254 -1.80 2.42 -17.74
C PRO A 254 -0.74 3.25 -17.00
N ASN A 255 -0.99 4.56 -16.90
CA ASN A 255 -0.10 5.48 -16.20
C ASN A 255 0.05 5.13 -14.71
N VAL A 256 -1.04 4.72 -14.04
CA VAL A 256 -0.97 4.25 -12.64
C VAL A 256 -1.59 2.86 -12.56
N VAL A 257 -0.85 1.93 -11.98
CA VAL A 257 -1.21 0.52 -11.88
C VAL A 257 -1.13 0.10 -10.42
N TRP A 258 -2.18 -0.55 -9.91
CA TRP A 258 -2.15 -1.30 -8.67
C TRP A 258 -2.24 -2.79 -8.98
N ILE A 259 -1.58 -3.60 -8.16
CA ILE A 259 -1.60 -5.05 -8.23
C ILE A 259 -2.11 -5.59 -6.89
N GLU A 260 -3.31 -6.18 -6.91
CA GLU A 260 -3.92 -6.81 -5.74
C GLU A 260 -3.90 -8.32 -5.88
N ARG A 261 -3.61 -9.01 -4.78
CA ARG A 261 -3.45 -10.45 -4.69
C ARG A 261 -4.14 -10.99 -3.44
N PRO A 262 -4.84 -12.14 -3.52
CA PRO A 262 -5.40 -12.79 -2.33
C PRO A 262 -4.38 -13.72 -1.68
N SER A 263 -4.65 -14.13 -0.45
CA SER A 263 -3.94 -15.25 0.16
C SER A 263 -4.07 -16.52 -0.71
N PRO A 264 -2.97 -17.28 -0.89
CA PRO A 264 -1.67 -17.17 -0.21
C PRO A 264 -0.63 -16.33 -0.97
N PHE A 265 -1.03 -15.51 -1.94
CA PHE A 265 -0.13 -14.76 -2.82
C PHE A 265 0.21 -13.36 -2.29
N ASP A 266 -0.50 -12.91 -1.28
CA ASP A 266 -0.35 -11.60 -0.64
C ASP A 266 0.74 -11.54 0.42
N GLU A 267 1.32 -12.70 0.77
CA GLU A 267 2.34 -12.89 1.81
C GLU A 267 1.81 -12.71 3.24
N HIS A 268 0.48 -12.55 3.42
CA HIS A 268 -0.11 -12.45 4.74
C HIS A 268 0.15 -13.73 5.55
N PRO A 269 0.79 -13.65 6.72
CA PRO A 269 0.90 -14.79 7.62
C PRO A 269 -0.50 -15.35 8.00
N PRO A 270 -0.69 -16.63 8.19
CA PRO A 270 0.34 -17.69 8.25
C PRO A 270 0.71 -18.30 6.89
N ALA A 271 0.38 -17.68 5.75
CA ALA A 271 0.80 -18.17 4.45
C ALA A 271 2.32 -18.05 4.26
N SER A 272 2.86 -18.93 3.41
CA SER A 272 4.29 -18.91 3.12
C SER A 272 4.66 -17.71 2.28
N ILE A 273 5.57 -16.87 2.77
CA ILE A 273 6.12 -15.72 2.04
C ILE A 273 6.72 -16.11 0.68
N ARG A 274 7.22 -17.35 0.53
CA ARG A 274 7.79 -17.86 -0.72
C ARG A 274 6.79 -17.92 -1.86
N ILE A 275 5.49 -18.10 -1.56
CA ILE A 275 4.44 -18.16 -2.59
C ILE A 275 4.25 -16.77 -3.18
N GLY A 276 4.17 -15.75 -2.34
CA GLY A 276 4.06 -14.35 -2.78
C GLY A 276 5.32 -13.85 -3.49
N GLU A 277 6.52 -14.18 -2.96
CA GLU A 277 7.80 -13.89 -3.61
C GLU A 277 7.87 -14.48 -5.03
N ALA A 278 7.48 -15.75 -5.19
CA ALA A 278 7.49 -16.41 -6.49
C ALA A 278 6.51 -15.75 -7.50
N LEU A 279 5.33 -15.33 -7.04
CA LEU A 279 4.41 -14.58 -7.89
C LEU A 279 4.94 -13.18 -8.19
N SER A 280 5.51 -12.48 -7.23
CA SER A 280 6.16 -11.17 -7.44
C SER A 280 7.26 -11.25 -8.48
N ALA A 281 8.07 -12.33 -8.46
CA ALA A 281 9.10 -12.57 -9.49
C ALA A 281 8.50 -12.65 -10.90
N GLN A 282 7.39 -13.36 -11.07
CA GLN A 282 6.71 -13.49 -12.37
C GLN A 282 6.13 -12.14 -12.84
N LEU A 283 5.49 -11.40 -11.93
CA LEU A 283 4.86 -10.11 -12.26
C LEU A 283 5.90 -9.04 -12.62
N PHE A 284 6.99 -8.96 -11.85
CA PHE A 284 8.04 -7.97 -12.12
C PHE A 284 8.84 -8.34 -13.36
N ALA A 285 9.12 -9.62 -13.61
CA ALA A 285 9.73 -10.07 -14.85
C ALA A 285 8.88 -9.72 -16.08
N ALA A 286 7.55 -9.83 -15.99
CA ALA A 286 6.65 -9.44 -17.08
C ALA A 286 6.71 -7.93 -17.37
N ILE A 287 6.76 -7.08 -16.34
CA ILE A 287 6.93 -5.63 -16.49
C ILE A 287 8.29 -5.31 -17.09
N GLN A 288 9.37 -5.89 -16.51
CA GLN A 288 10.76 -5.62 -16.92
C GLN A 288 11.06 -6.13 -18.33
N GLY A 289 10.41 -7.21 -18.77
CA GLY A 289 10.49 -7.72 -20.13
C GLY A 289 9.64 -6.95 -21.15
N GLY A 290 8.82 -5.99 -20.71
CA GLY A 290 7.91 -5.24 -21.57
C GLY A 290 8.54 -4.02 -22.25
N PRO A 291 7.94 -3.55 -23.37
CA PRO A 291 8.47 -2.40 -24.12
C PRO A 291 8.53 -1.08 -23.33
N GLN A 292 7.62 -0.85 -22.38
CA GLN A 292 7.61 0.36 -21.57
C GLN A 292 8.82 0.41 -20.62
N TRP A 293 9.21 -0.73 -20.06
CA TRP A 293 10.44 -0.82 -19.26
C TRP A 293 11.68 -0.54 -20.10
N ALA A 294 11.76 -1.14 -21.29
CA ALA A 294 12.89 -0.95 -22.20
C ALA A 294 13.07 0.52 -22.63
N ARG A 295 11.97 1.31 -22.65
CA ARG A 295 12.02 2.76 -22.91
C ARG A 295 12.30 3.60 -21.65
N GLY A 296 12.48 2.99 -20.49
CA GLY A 296 12.70 3.71 -19.23
C GLY A 296 11.45 4.38 -18.67
N GLU A 297 10.27 3.98 -19.07
CA GLU A 297 9.02 4.67 -18.74
C GLU A 297 8.36 4.20 -17.44
N VAL A 298 8.87 3.14 -16.79
CA VAL A 298 8.19 2.46 -15.68
C VAL A 298 8.98 2.58 -14.37
N ALA A 299 8.25 2.82 -13.29
CA ALA A 299 8.72 2.59 -11.93
C ALA A 299 7.80 1.57 -11.23
N ILE A 300 8.38 0.61 -10.51
CA ILE A 300 7.68 -0.30 -9.61
C ILE A 300 7.99 0.14 -8.18
N LEU A 301 6.95 0.40 -7.41
CA LEU A 301 6.99 0.65 -5.97
C LEU A 301 6.49 -0.61 -5.27
N HIS A 302 7.40 -1.36 -4.66
CA HIS A 302 7.04 -2.60 -3.96
C HIS A 302 7.16 -2.37 -2.46
N THR A 303 6.06 -2.55 -1.74
CA THR A 303 5.98 -2.30 -0.30
C THR A 303 5.00 -3.26 0.38
N TYR A 304 4.87 -3.10 1.68
CA TYR A 304 3.92 -3.79 2.55
C TYR A 304 2.97 -2.78 3.18
N ASP A 305 1.74 -3.18 3.44
CA ASP A 305 0.71 -2.30 4.00
C ASP A 305 0.98 -1.95 5.47
N GLU A 306 1.44 -2.92 6.28
CA GLU A 306 1.81 -2.73 7.68
C GLU A 306 2.81 -3.79 8.15
N GLY A 307 3.18 -3.77 9.44
CA GLY A 307 4.28 -4.58 9.98
C GLY A 307 3.93 -6.01 10.41
N GLY A 308 2.65 -6.44 10.37
CA GLY A 308 2.22 -7.79 10.73
C GLY A 308 2.50 -8.20 12.17
N GLY A 309 2.66 -7.26 13.10
CA GLY A 309 3.05 -7.56 14.47
C GLY A 309 4.51 -8.00 14.63
N TYR A 310 5.28 -8.09 13.54
CA TYR A 310 6.71 -8.33 13.59
C TYR A 310 7.49 -7.10 14.03
N PHE A 311 8.61 -7.32 14.71
CA PHE A 311 9.41 -6.26 15.28
C PHE A 311 10.04 -5.34 14.24
N ASP A 312 10.15 -4.07 14.63
CA ASP A 312 11.07 -3.11 14.06
C ASP A 312 11.71 -2.31 15.20
N HIS A 313 12.96 -1.91 15.05
CA HIS A 313 13.64 -1.14 16.09
C HIS A 313 13.46 0.37 15.95
N ARG A 314 13.00 0.86 14.79
CA ARG A 314 12.85 2.29 14.50
C ARG A 314 11.46 2.77 14.95
N PRO A 315 11.40 3.83 15.78
CA PRO A 315 10.10 4.35 16.21
C PRO A 315 9.37 5.08 15.08
N PRO A 316 8.04 4.97 15.03
CA PRO A 316 7.22 5.76 14.13
C PRO A 316 7.31 7.25 14.46
N ARG A 317 6.99 8.13 13.49
CA ARG A 317 7.03 9.57 13.63
C ARG A 317 5.65 10.18 13.81
N ALA A 318 5.56 11.29 14.55
CA ALA A 318 4.34 12.07 14.67
C ALA A 318 4.12 12.96 13.42
N ILE A 319 3.42 12.40 12.43
CA ILE A 319 3.10 13.09 11.17
C ILE A 319 1.80 13.88 11.32
N ASP A 320 0.78 13.24 11.82
CA ASP A 320 -0.56 13.77 12.08
C ASP A 320 -1.11 13.23 13.41
N ALA A 321 -2.42 13.25 13.62
CA ALA A 321 -3.06 12.78 14.85
C ALA A 321 -2.89 11.26 15.09
N PHE A 322 -2.67 10.46 14.04
CA PHE A 322 -2.39 9.03 14.16
C PHE A 322 -0.88 8.71 14.17
N GLY A 323 -0.03 9.65 13.76
CA GLY A 323 1.37 9.40 13.50
C GLY A 323 1.58 8.56 12.23
N SER A 324 2.76 7.97 12.06
CA SER A 324 2.99 6.88 11.11
C SER A 324 2.80 5.53 11.80
N GLY A 325 2.66 4.48 11.00
CA GLY A 325 2.70 3.11 11.49
C GLY A 325 4.13 2.59 11.70
N VAL A 326 4.29 1.28 11.74
CA VAL A 326 5.59 0.60 11.85
C VAL A 326 6.35 0.77 10.53
N ARG A 327 7.68 0.77 10.60
CA ARG A 327 8.53 0.81 9.40
C ARG A 327 8.36 -0.47 8.59
N VAL A 328 8.13 -0.31 7.28
CA VAL A 328 7.92 -1.41 6.33
C VAL A 328 8.90 -1.30 5.15
N PRO A 329 9.20 -2.39 4.43
CA PRO A 329 10.05 -2.33 3.25
C PRO A 329 9.42 -1.47 2.14
N MET A 330 10.26 -0.69 1.42
CA MET A 330 9.91 -0.05 0.16
C MET A 330 11.08 -0.19 -0.80
N LEU A 331 10.85 -0.87 -1.91
CA LEU A 331 11.78 -1.01 -3.03
C LEU A 331 11.28 -0.19 -4.22
N VAL A 332 12.11 0.71 -4.71
CA VAL A 332 11.85 1.47 -5.94
C VAL A 332 12.69 0.89 -7.06
N LEU A 333 12.03 0.23 -8.01
CA LEU A 333 12.66 -0.40 -9.19
C LEU A 333 12.29 0.40 -10.43
N SER A 334 13.29 0.82 -11.18
CA SER A 334 13.12 1.54 -12.44
C SER A 334 14.46 1.52 -13.19
N PRO A 335 14.49 1.60 -14.53
CA PRO A 335 15.73 1.92 -15.24
C PRO A 335 16.39 3.23 -14.77
N HIS A 336 15.62 4.11 -14.15
CA HIS A 336 16.08 5.38 -13.59
C HIS A 336 16.21 5.40 -12.06
N ALA A 337 15.99 4.29 -11.37
CA ALA A 337 16.24 4.22 -9.93
C ALA A 337 17.74 4.41 -9.62
N ARG A 338 18.05 4.88 -8.42
CA ARG A 338 19.44 4.90 -7.93
C ARG A 338 19.81 3.48 -7.48
N HIS A 339 20.41 2.73 -8.38
CA HIS A 339 20.70 1.32 -8.22
C HIS A 339 21.65 1.08 -7.02
N GLY A 340 21.30 0.09 -6.20
CA GLY A 340 22.05 -0.28 -4.99
C GLY A 340 22.08 0.81 -3.90
N HIS A 341 21.26 1.86 -4.06
CA HIS A 341 21.16 2.96 -3.12
C HIS A 341 20.23 2.61 -1.94
N VAL A 342 20.65 3.01 -0.74
CA VAL A 342 19.80 2.99 0.45
C VAL A 342 19.41 4.44 0.75
N ASP A 343 18.14 4.79 0.53
CA ASP A 343 17.61 6.10 0.87
C ASP A 343 17.20 6.15 2.34
N THR A 344 17.62 7.18 3.03
CA THR A 344 17.34 7.40 4.46
C THR A 344 16.42 8.58 4.71
N THR A 345 15.80 9.10 3.65
CA THR A 345 14.80 10.16 3.73
C THR A 345 13.49 9.61 4.25
N TYR A 346 12.91 10.29 5.24
CA TYR A 346 11.64 9.85 5.79
C TYR A 346 10.52 9.90 4.76
N SER A 347 9.81 8.79 4.63
CA SER A 347 8.68 8.61 3.73
C SER A 347 7.65 7.65 4.33
N ASP A 348 6.45 7.68 3.82
CA ASP A 348 5.36 6.77 4.20
C ASP A 348 4.40 6.49 3.03
N HIS A 349 3.28 5.83 3.28
CA HIS A 349 2.29 5.53 2.26
C HIS A 349 1.76 6.77 1.51
N GLY A 350 1.68 7.94 2.18
CA GLY A 350 1.34 9.20 1.53
C GLY A 350 2.40 9.68 0.53
N SER A 351 3.64 9.23 0.67
CA SER A 351 4.72 9.54 -0.27
C SER A 351 4.50 8.92 -1.66
N VAL A 352 3.79 7.79 -1.73
CA VAL A 352 3.39 7.17 -3.01
C VAL A 352 2.41 8.08 -3.76
N LEU A 353 1.45 8.67 -3.05
CA LEU A 353 0.51 9.64 -3.62
C LEU A 353 1.27 10.87 -4.13
N LYS A 354 2.18 11.43 -3.32
CA LYS A 354 3.01 12.58 -3.72
C LYS A 354 3.82 12.31 -4.99
N LEU A 355 4.38 11.10 -5.15
CA LEU A 355 5.09 10.74 -6.38
C LEU A 355 4.15 10.70 -7.59
N ILE A 356 2.96 10.09 -7.44
CA ILE A 356 1.94 10.04 -8.51
C ILE A 356 1.50 11.46 -8.88
N GLU A 357 1.20 12.29 -7.91
CA GLU A 357 0.80 13.68 -8.08
C GLU A 357 1.90 14.50 -8.77
N HIS A 358 3.15 14.32 -8.35
CA HIS A 358 4.31 14.98 -8.94
C HIS A 358 4.51 14.60 -10.42
N VAL A 359 4.55 13.29 -10.71
CA VAL A 359 4.82 12.76 -12.05
C VAL A 359 3.74 13.17 -13.05
N PHE A 360 2.48 13.17 -12.63
CA PHE A 360 1.36 13.49 -13.53
C PHE A 360 0.83 14.92 -13.39
N GLY A 361 1.47 15.76 -12.56
CA GLY A 361 1.09 17.17 -12.39
C GLY A 361 -0.28 17.36 -11.77
N LEU A 362 -0.68 16.48 -10.86
CA LEU A 362 -1.96 16.53 -10.18
C LEU A 362 -1.91 17.50 -8.97
N PRO A 363 -3.04 18.05 -8.54
CA PRO A 363 -3.13 18.65 -7.20
C PRO A 363 -2.97 17.55 -6.13
N THR A 364 -2.63 17.93 -4.90
CA THR A 364 -2.66 16.97 -3.78
C THR A 364 -4.10 16.70 -3.35
N LEU A 365 -4.38 15.49 -2.85
CA LEU A 365 -5.67 15.17 -2.23
C LEU A 365 -5.96 16.13 -1.08
N ALA A 366 -4.95 16.50 -0.28
CA ALA A 366 -5.08 17.48 0.78
C ALA A 366 -5.57 18.85 0.28
N SER A 367 -5.21 19.26 -0.95
CA SER A 367 -5.62 20.56 -1.50
C SER A 367 -7.04 20.58 -2.05
N VAL A 368 -7.57 19.43 -2.45
CA VAL A 368 -8.93 19.32 -3.05
C VAL A 368 -9.95 18.79 -2.06
N ASN A 369 -9.53 18.14 -0.99
CA ASN A 369 -10.42 17.59 0.02
C ASN A 369 -10.58 18.56 1.19
N HIS A 370 -11.58 19.40 1.14
CA HIS A 370 -11.85 20.41 2.17
C HIS A 370 -12.66 19.91 3.36
N ALA A 371 -13.27 18.71 3.26
CA ALA A 371 -14.04 18.10 4.33
C ALA A 371 -14.12 16.60 4.16
N PHE A 372 -13.94 15.86 5.27
CA PHE A 372 -14.24 14.45 5.31
C PHE A 372 -15.73 14.21 5.29
N ASP A 373 -16.18 13.17 4.61
CA ASP A 373 -17.54 12.68 4.76
C ASP A 373 -17.72 12.08 6.16
N ARG A 374 -18.48 12.79 6.97
CA ARG A 374 -18.81 12.37 8.34
C ARG A 374 -19.80 11.20 8.38
N SER A 375 -20.41 10.85 7.25
CA SER A 375 -21.32 9.71 7.13
C SER A 375 -20.60 8.37 7.02
N THR A 376 -19.29 8.38 6.74
CA THR A 376 -18.50 7.15 6.64
C THR A 376 -18.54 6.40 7.97
N PRO A 377 -18.82 5.10 7.94
CA PRO A 377 -18.79 4.26 9.12
C PRO A 377 -17.43 4.33 9.83
N ARG A 378 -17.46 4.36 11.14
CA ARG A 378 -16.28 4.35 12.00
C ARG A 378 -16.30 3.11 12.85
N SER A 379 -15.11 2.66 13.17
CA SER A 379 -14.91 1.55 14.09
C SER A 379 -15.51 1.84 15.46
N ALA A 380 -16.13 0.85 16.05
CA ALA A 380 -16.68 0.95 17.41
C ALA A 380 -15.53 1.24 18.40
N GLY A 381 -15.71 2.26 19.23
CA GLY A 381 -14.75 2.60 20.29
C GLY A 381 -13.72 3.67 19.90
N GLN A 382 -13.70 4.13 18.66
CA GLN A 382 -12.79 5.17 18.22
C GLN A 382 -13.35 6.58 18.52
N GLY A 383 -12.48 7.46 18.99
CA GLY A 383 -12.84 8.82 19.39
C GLY A 383 -13.55 9.60 18.28
N ARG A 384 -14.47 10.47 18.67
CA ARG A 384 -15.32 11.26 17.77
C ARG A 384 -14.46 12.14 16.87
N GLY A 385 -14.37 11.79 15.65
CA GLY A 385 -14.22 12.57 14.48
C GLY A 385 -13.45 13.87 14.49
N ALA A 386 -12.21 13.91 14.86
CA ALA A 386 -11.31 14.88 14.25
C ALA A 386 -11.28 14.62 12.74
N ALA A 387 -11.36 15.66 11.92
CA ALA A 387 -11.09 15.56 10.51
C ALA A 387 -9.60 15.20 10.36
N PHE A 388 -9.31 14.07 9.72
CA PHE A 388 -7.93 13.66 9.44
C PHE A 388 -7.62 14.02 7.99
N PRO A 389 -6.91 15.14 7.73
CA PRO A 389 -6.61 15.54 6.35
C PRO A 389 -5.67 14.53 5.70
N PRO A 390 -5.76 14.33 4.37
CA PRO A 390 -4.79 13.57 3.63
C PRO A 390 -3.37 14.10 3.86
N ARG A 391 -2.41 13.21 4.12
CA ARG A 391 -1.03 13.59 4.49
C ARG A 391 -0.12 13.87 3.31
N ASP A 392 -0.57 13.65 2.08
CA ASP A 392 0.12 14.00 0.84
C ASP A 392 0.44 15.50 0.73
N GLY A 393 -0.33 16.37 1.40
CA GLY A 393 -0.01 17.80 1.57
C GLY A 393 1.10 18.10 2.58
N SER A 394 1.57 17.11 3.37
CA SER A 394 2.53 17.35 4.44
C SER A 394 3.97 17.52 3.90
N ALA A 395 4.67 18.54 4.38
CA ALA A 395 6.11 18.71 4.14
C ALA A 395 6.97 17.75 4.98
N LYS A 396 6.38 17.02 5.94
CA LYS A 396 7.10 16.09 6.81
C LYS A 396 7.47 14.78 6.13
N ILE A 397 6.85 14.45 5.00
CA ILE A 397 7.10 13.23 4.21
C ILE A 397 7.65 13.58 2.83
N SER A 398 8.56 12.77 2.31
CA SER A 398 9.13 12.95 0.96
C SER A 398 8.12 12.59 -0.15
N ASP A 399 8.46 12.92 -1.38
CA ASP A 399 7.72 12.53 -2.57
C ASP A 399 8.39 11.37 -3.35
N LEU A 400 9.38 10.72 -2.75
CA LEU A 400 10.17 9.63 -3.32
C LEU A 400 10.98 10.00 -4.58
N THR A 401 11.02 11.26 -5.01
CA THR A 401 11.79 11.67 -6.19
C THR A 401 13.29 11.48 -5.99
N GLN A 402 13.78 11.53 -4.73
CA GLN A 402 15.17 11.26 -4.37
C GLN A 402 15.61 9.81 -4.64
N CYS A 403 14.68 8.90 -4.89
CA CYS A 403 14.97 7.50 -5.25
C CYS A 403 15.46 7.35 -6.70
N PHE A 404 15.37 8.39 -7.51
CA PHE A 404 15.72 8.36 -8.93
C PHE A 404 17.02 9.12 -9.21
N SER A 405 17.75 8.66 -10.23
CA SER A 405 19.00 9.27 -10.70
C SER A 405 18.78 10.44 -11.66
N VAL A 406 17.55 10.64 -12.12
CA VAL A 406 17.10 11.70 -13.02
C VAL A 406 15.88 12.41 -12.44
N ALA A 407 15.55 13.58 -12.95
CA ALA A 407 14.28 14.23 -12.60
C ALA A 407 13.09 13.44 -13.16
N VAL A 408 12.15 13.11 -12.33
CA VAL A 408 10.94 12.35 -12.65
C VAL A 408 9.67 13.18 -12.49
#